data_2797ced2749395693682cd2a34deea36
#
_entry.id   2797ced2749395693682cd2a34deea36
#
_cell.length_a   1.000
_cell.length_b   1.000
_cell.length_c   1.000
_cell.angle_alpha   90.00
_cell.angle_beta   90.00
_cell.angle_gamma   90.00
#
_symmetry.space_group_name_H-M   'P 1'
#
loop_
_entity.id
_entity.type
_entity.pdbx_description
1 polymer ?
#
loop_
_entity_poly.entity_id
_entity_poly.type
_entity_poly.pdbx_seq_one_letter_code
_entity_poly.pdbx_strand_id
1 'polypeptide(L)'
;MTKKKEAARTNIQDNTVLHVTHDRKYCPGGLALEIGEAVTVGHNVCLHACTVGHHCLIGIGVIVLDGVDLQPYTLLGAGSLVPPGKVLEGGYLWYGNPAQKNVL
;
A
#
# COMPACT_ATOMS: atom_id res chain seq x y z
N MET A 1 13.18 -5.26 -14.57
CA MET A 1 12.41 -6.31 -13.89
C MET A 1 11.79 -5.76 -12.60
N THR A 2 10.52 -6.06 -12.39
CA THR A 2 9.82 -5.67 -11.18
C THR A 2 10.17 -6.61 -10.05
N LYS A 3 10.11 -6.14 -8.81
CA LYS A 3 10.41 -6.95 -7.63
C LYS A 3 9.61 -6.50 -6.42
N LYS A 4 9.43 -7.43 -5.50
CA LYS A 4 8.87 -7.17 -4.19
C LYS A 4 10.00 -6.91 -3.21
N LYS A 5 9.80 -5.94 -2.33
CA LYS A 5 10.79 -5.62 -1.31
C LYS A 5 10.08 -5.32 0.00
N GLU A 6 10.41 -6.08 1.02
CA GLU A 6 9.86 -5.92 2.36
C GLU A 6 11.00 -5.71 3.33
N ALA A 7 10.89 -4.68 4.18
CA ALA A 7 11.92 -4.40 5.17
C ALA A 7 11.64 -5.14 6.49
N ALA A 8 12.54 -5.00 7.44
CA ALA A 8 12.48 -5.70 8.73
C ALA A 8 11.27 -5.28 9.56
N ARG A 9 10.84 -6.16 10.46
CA ARG A 9 9.75 -5.95 11.43
C ARG A 9 8.39 -5.66 10.79
N THR A 10 8.25 -5.99 9.52
CA THR A 10 6.98 -5.87 8.82
C THR A 10 6.19 -7.15 9.01
N ASN A 11 4.89 -6.99 9.31
CA ASN A 11 3.98 -8.10 9.58
C ASN A 11 2.86 -8.07 8.56
N ILE A 12 2.77 -9.14 7.76
CA ILE A 12 1.75 -9.28 6.72
C ILE A 12 0.87 -10.47 7.07
N GLN A 13 -0.42 -10.23 7.29
CA GLN A 13 -1.36 -11.25 7.72
C GLN A 13 -1.86 -12.11 6.56
N ASP A 14 -2.65 -13.15 6.91
CA ASP A 14 -3.09 -14.18 5.98
C ASP A 14 -3.95 -13.64 4.84
N ASN A 15 -3.89 -14.33 3.69
CA ASN A 15 -4.67 -14.04 2.49
C ASN A 15 -4.40 -12.66 1.91
N THR A 16 -3.28 -12.05 2.25
CA THR A 16 -2.85 -10.81 1.65
C THR A 16 -2.10 -11.11 0.36
N VAL A 17 -2.44 -10.39 -0.70
CA VAL A 17 -1.86 -10.57 -2.03
C VAL A 17 -0.96 -9.39 -2.35
N LEU A 18 0.28 -9.68 -2.71
CA LEU A 18 1.28 -8.68 -3.08
C LEU A 18 1.60 -8.83 -4.56
N HIS A 19 1.30 -7.80 -5.34
CA HIS A 19 1.51 -7.81 -6.78
C HIS A 19 2.52 -6.78 -7.24
N VAL A 20 3.30 -7.13 -8.24
CA VAL A 20 4.10 -6.17 -8.99
C VAL A 20 3.48 -5.98 -10.37
N THR A 21 3.67 -4.80 -10.95
CA THR A 21 3.17 -4.51 -12.29
C THR A 21 4.18 -5.00 -13.32
N HIS A 22 3.69 -5.71 -14.34
CA HIS A 22 4.52 -6.16 -15.45
C HIS A 22 4.92 -4.97 -16.31
N ASP A 23 6.03 -5.14 -17.03
CA ASP A 23 6.51 -4.17 -17.98
C ASP A 23 5.43 -3.87 -19.02
N ARG A 24 5.16 -2.60 -19.26
CA ARG A 24 4.09 -2.14 -20.16
C ARG A 24 4.54 -0.95 -20.97
N LYS A 25 3.77 -0.65 -22.01
CA LYS A 25 4.01 0.50 -22.89
C LYS A 25 4.15 1.82 -22.14
N TYR A 26 3.30 2.04 -21.13
CA TYR A 26 3.27 3.28 -20.35
C TYR A 26 4.08 3.20 -19.06
N CYS A 27 4.65 2.05 -18.78
CA CYS A 27 5.39 1.81 -17.55
C CYS A 27 6.54 0.84 -17.82
N PRO A 28 7.55 1.27 -18.59
CA PRO A 28 8.69 0.42 -18.93
C PRO A 28 9.39 -0.08 -17.65
N GLY A 29 9.68 -1.38 -17.60
CA GLY A 29 10.26 -1.98 -16.42
C GLY A 29 9.23 -2.32 -15.33
N GLY A 30 7.97 -1.90 -15.50
CA GLY A 30 6.91 -2.10 -14.53
C GLY A 30 7.08 -1.24 -13.28
N LEU A 31 6.23 -1.47 -12.29
CA LEU A 31 6.29 -0.80 -11.01
C LEU A 31 6.60 -1.81 -9.92
N ALA A 32 7.55 -1.50 -9.07
CA ALA A 32 7.93 -2.35 -7.95
C ALA A 32 6.93 -2.20 -6.80
N LEU A 33 6.85 -3.23 -5.97
CA LEU A 33 6.17 -3.17 -4.69
C LEU A 33 7.24 -3.06 -3.61
N GLU A 34 7.19 -1.99 -2.83
CA GLU A 34 8.14 -1.76 -1.75
C GLU A 34 7.40 -1.51 -0.44
N ILE A 35 7.77 -2.26 0.60
CA ILE A 35 7.17 -2.14 1.92
C ILE A 35 8.27 -1.83 2.92
N GLY A 36 8.11 -0.73 3.64
CA GLY A 36 9.10 -0.26 4.60
C GLY A 36 9.15 -1.07 5.89
N GLU A 37 9.84 -0.53 6.88
CA GLU A 37 10.01 -1.17 8.18
C GLU A 37 8.80 -0.98 9.08
N ALA A 38 8.54 -1.96 9.94
CA ALA A 38 7.52 -1.92 10.99
C ALA A 38 6.12 -1.60 10.44
N VAL A 39 5.83 -2.09 9.25
CA VAL A 39 4.51 -1.97 8.62
C VAL A 39 3.64 -3.12 9.09
N THR A 40 2.38 -2.84 9.40
CA THR A 40 1.40 -3.88 9.70
C THR A 40 0.36 -3.92 8.61
N VAL A 41 0.23 -5.06 7.96
CA VAL A 41 -0.75 -5.29 6.90
C VAL A 41 -1.76 -6.31 7.40
N GLY A 42 -3.03 -5.94 7.43
CA GLY A 42 -4.10 -6.82 7.90
C GLY A 42 -4.40 -7.97 6.94
N HIS A 43 -5.42 -8.75 7.28
CA HIS A 43 -5.84 -9.89 6.46
C HIS A 43 -6.54 -9.43 5.19
N ASN A 44 -6.46 -10.23 4.13
CA ASN A 44 -7.21 -10.03 2.89
C ASN A 44 -6.93 -8.66 2.24
N VAL A 45 -5.72 -8.16 2.37
CA VAL A 45 -5.29 -6.92 1.73
C VAL A 45 -4.72 -7.24 0.36
N CYS A 46 -4.93 -6.34 -0.59
CA CYS A 46 -4.32 -6.44 -1.91
C CYS A 46 -3.45 -5.22 -2.17
N LEU A 47 -2.15 -5.43 -2.32
CA LEU A 47 -1.21 -4.37 -2.62
C LEU A 47 -0.65 -4.58 -4.02
N HIS A 48 -0.98 -3.68 -4.93
CA HIS A 48 -0.43 -3.67 -6.28
C HIS A 48 0.68 -2.65 -6.38
N ALA A 49 1.85 -3.05 -6.82
CA ALA A 49 2.97 -2.19 -7.26
C ALA A 49 2.96 -0.78 -6.64
N CYS A 50 2.92 -0.71 -5.32
CA CYS A 50 2.85 0.54 -4.57
C CYS A 50 4.04 0.65 -3.63
N THR A 51 4.20 1.83 -3.03
CA THR A 51 5.19 2.06 -2.00
C THR A 51 4.49 2.27 -0.67
N VAL A 52 4.84 1.46 0.33
CA VAL A 52 4.30 1.59 1.68
C VAL A 52 5.43 2.06 2.58
N GLY A 53 5.30 3.29 3.08
CA GLY A 53 6.31 3.90 3.95
C GLY A 53 6.41 3.20 5.30
N HIS A 54 7.45 3.55 6.05
CA HIS A 54 7.71 2.95 7.36
C HIS A 54 6.55 3.23 8.33
N HIS A 55 6.28 2.28 9.21
CA HIS A 55 5.29 2.43 10.30
C HIS A 55 3.86 2.68 9.83
N CYS A 56 3.52 2.26 8.62
CA CYS A 56 2.14 2.31 8.16
C CYS A 56 1.33 1.17 8.76
N LEU A 57 0.03 1.40 8.93
CA LEU A 57 -0.90 0.37 9.35
C LEU A 57 -2.01 0.29 8.32
N ILE A 58 -2.15 -0.89 7.72
CA ILE A 58 -3.13 -1.14 6.66
C ILE A 58 -4.17 -2.10 7.19
N GLY A 59 -5.42 -1.65 7.25
CA GLY A 59 -6.51 -2.43 7.81
C GLY A 59 -6.94 -3.60 6.93
N ILE A 60 -7.83 -4.42 7.46
CA ILE A 60 -8.31 -5.63 6.79
C ILE A 60 -9.06 -5.26 5.52
N GLY A 61 -8.81 -6.01 4.44
CA GLY A 61 -9.57 -5.89 3.20
C GLY A 61 -9.26 -4.65 2.38
N VAL A 62 -8.19 -3.92 2.69
CA VAL A 62 -7.79 -2.73 1.93
C VAL A 62 -7.24 -3.13 0.57
N ILE A 63 -7.54 -2.34 -0.45
CA ILE A 63 -6.98 -2.50 -1.79
C ILE A 63 -6.20 -1.24 -2.13
N VAL A 64 -4.91 -1.41 -2.45
CA VAL A 64 -4.03 -0.31 -2.86
C VAL A 64 -3.57 -0.59 -4.28
N LEU A 65 -3.83 0.33 -5.18
CA LEU A 65 -3.60 0.12 -6.60
C LEU A 65 -2.26 0.70 -7.05
N ASP A 66 -1.94 0.51 -8.34
CA ASP A 66 -0.61 0.76 -8.89
C ASP A 66 -0.14 2.20 -8.70
N GLY A 67 1.12 2.36 -8.33
CA GLY A 67 1.76 3.66 -8.25
C GLY A 67 1.37 4.51 -7.04
N VAL A 68 0.63 3.93 -6.09
CA VAL A 68 0.28 4.63 -4.85
C VAL A 68 1.51 4.78 -3.96
N ASP A 69 1.62 5.91 -3.30
CA ASP A 69 2.67 6.17 -2.31
C ASP A 69 2.01 6.45 -0.96
N LEU A 70 2.12 5.48 -0.05
CA LEU A 70 1.68 5.66 1.32
C LEU A 70 2.88 6.18 2.10
N GLN A 71 2.84 7.45 2.49
CA GLN A 71 3.94 8.06 3.22
C GLN A 71 4.06 7.45 4.63
N PRO A 72 5.22 7.55 5.28
CA PRO A 72 5.38 6.96 6.61
C PRO A 72 4.31 7.40 7.60
N TYR A 73 3.90 6.49 8.47
CA TYR A 73 2.85 6.71 9.47
C TYR A 73 1.46 6.95 8.90
N THR A 74 1.18 6.41 7.71
CA THR A 74 -0.17 6.42 7.16
C THR A 74 -1.01 5.31 7.79
N LEU A 75 -2.23 5.63 8.17
CA LEU A 75 -3.22 4.65 8.63
C LEU A 75 -4.29 4.50 7.57
N LEU A 76 -4.54 3.25 7.13
CA LEU A 76 -5.62 2.94 6.20
C LEU A 76 -6.70 2.14 6.91
N GLY A 77 -7.90 2.68 6.99
CA GLY A 77 -9.02 2.00 7.61
C GLY A 77 -9.48 0.79 6.81
N ALA A 78 -10.05 -0.19 7.51
CA ALA A 78 -10.49 -1.45 6.90
C ALA A 78 -11.43 -1.22 5.72
N GLY A 79 -11.27 -2.02 4.67
CA GLY A 79 -12.13 -1.98 3.49
C GLY A 79 -11.89 -0.80 2.55
N SER A 80 -10.90 0.03 2.80
CA SER A 80 -10.61 1.19 1.94
C SER A 80 -10.03 0.78 0.61
N LEU A 81 -10.25 1.62 -0.42
CA LEU A 81 -9.63 1.45 -1.72
C LEU A 81 -8.88 2.72 -2.09
N VAL A 82 -7.62 2.57 -2.45
CA VAL A 82 -6.78 3.67 -2.89
C VAL A 82 -6.57 3.57 -4.40
N PRO A 83 -7.11 4.52 -5.18
CA PRO A 83 -6.96 4.50 -6.64
C PRO A 83 -5.50 4.66 -7.08
N PRO A 84 -5.18 4.29 -8.33
CA PRO A 84 -3.80 4.38 -8.82
C PRO A 84 -3.22 5.78 -8.73
N GLY A 85 -1.92 5.86 -8.45
CA GLY A 85 -1.15 7.09 -8.53
C GLY A 85 -1.36 8.07 -7.39
N LYS A 86 -2.09 7.71 -6.35
CA LYS A 86 -2.35 8.61 -5.23
C LYS A 86 -1.17 8.65 -4.26
N VAL A 87 -0.95 9.82 -3.67
CA VAL A 87 0.00 10.00 -2.58
C VAL A 87 -0.80 10.27 -1.32
N LEU A 88 -0.64 9.41 -0.31
CA LEU A 88 -1.34 9.57 0.96
C LEU A 88 -0.37 10.11 2.00
N GLU A 89 -0.67 11.30 2.46
CA GLU A 89 0.15 11.99 3.46
C GLU A 89 0.16 11.24 4.78
N GLY A 90 1.33 11.08 5.37
CA GLY A 90 1.50 10.39 6.64
C GLY A 90 0.98 11.17 7.82
N GLY A 91 0.72 10.47 8.93
CA GLY A 91 0.21 11.08 10.16
C GLY A 91 -1.31 11.24 10.19
N TYR A 92 -2.02 10.70 9.20
CA TYR A 92 -3.48 10.81 9.11
C TYR A 92 -4.11 9.43 8.92
N LEU A 93 -5.38 9.33 9.29
CA LEU A 93 -6.20 8.18 8.93
C LEU A 93 -6.85 8.47 7.58
N TRP A 94 -6.68 7.55 6.64
CA TRP A 94 -7.36 7.56 5.35
C TRP A 94 -8.38 6.44 5.33
N TYR A 95 -9.58 6.72 4.84
CA TYR A 95 -10.67 5.74 4.89
C TYR A 95 -11.66 5.97 3.76
N GLY A 96 -12.19 4.88 3.23
CA GLY A 96 -13.28 4.91 2.27
C GLY A 96 -12.90 4.39 0.89
N ASN A 97 -13.85 4.52 -0.04
CA ASN A 97 -13.68 4.12 -1.43
C ASN A 97 -14.24 5.24 -2.33
N PRO A 98 -13.38 6.12 -2.90
CA PRO A 98 -11.94 6.17 -2.69
C PRO A 98 -11.57 6.68 -1.31
N ALA A 99 -10.39 6.31 -0.84
CA ALA A 99 -9.94 6.71 0.50
C ALA A 99 -9.80 8.23 0.60
N GLN A 100 -10.33 8.77 1.68
CA GLN A 100 -10.29 10.21 1.97
C GLN A 100 -9.54 10.44 3.27
N LYS A 101 -8.84 11.58 3.35
CA LYS A 101 -8.08 11.95 4.53
C LYS A 101 -9.04 12.39 5.64
N ASN A 102 -8.87 11.82 6.82
CA ASN A 102 -9.62 12.18 8.01
C ASN A 102 -8.67 12.84 9.01
N VAL A 103 -9.18 13.85 9.70
CA VAL A 103 -8.45 14.53 10.76
C VAL A 103 -8.61 13.73 12.04
N LEU A 104 -7.50 13.39 12.65
CA LEU A 104 -7.50 12.68 13.93
C LEU A 104 -7.60 13.63 15.10
#